data_7505044e09e82431985b442c880a0948
#
_entry.id   7505044e09e82431985b442c880a0948
#
_cell.length_a   1.000
_cell.length_b   1.000
_cell.length_c   1.000
_cell.angle_alpha   90.00
_cell.angle_beta   90.00
_cell.angle_gamma   90.00
#
_symmetry.space_group_name_H-M   'P 1'
#
loop_
_entity.id
_entity.type
_entity.pdbx_description
1 polymer ?
#
loop_
_entity_poly.entity_id
_entity_poly.type
_entity_poly.pdbx_seq_one_letter_code
_entity_poly.pdbx_strand_id
1 'polypeptide(L)'
;MSKRILVVDDSSMMRKIILKILQSTGHVIVGEAKNGKEAVELYKALKPDIVTMDITMRGMDGFAAAHEILLIDDSAQIIFLSNLDEEKYRDDLGRLSVVGFVNKHKSSELLDIINNP
;
A
#
# COMPACT_ATOMS: atom_id res chain seq x y z
N MET A 1 13.11 3.15 -13.38
CA MET A 1 13.39 1.78 -12.97
C MET A 1 12.11 1.12 -12.48
N SER A 2 11.96 -0.16 -12.77
CA SER A 2 10.79 -0.88 -12.28
C SER A 2 10.94 -1.21 -10.80
N LYS A 3 9.83 -1.13 -10.09
CA LYS A 3 9.77 -1.48 -8.67
C LYS A 3 8.90 -2.71 -8.48
N ARG A 4 9.21 -3.49 -7.46
CA ARG A 4 8.44 -4.67 -7.06
C ARG A 4 7.40 -4.23 -6.05
N ILE A 5 6.13 -4.42 -6.36
CA ILE A 5 5.03 -3.84 -5.60
C ILE A 5 4.11 -4.93 -5.06
N LEU A 6 3.79 -4.83 -3.78
CA LEU A 6 2.75 -5.64 -3.13
C LEU A 6 1.51 -4.78 -3.02
N VAL A 7 0.38 -5.28 -3.54
CA VAL A 7 -0.90 -4.57 -3.52
C VAL A 7 -1.81 -5.19 -2.46
N VAL A 8 -2.24 -4.38 -1.50
CA VAL A 8 -3.09 -4.81 -0.39
C VAL A 8 -4.41 -4.07 -0.40
N ASP A 9 -5.50 -4.79 -0.64
CA ASP A 9 -6.86 -4.26 -0.61
C ASP A 9 -7.82 -5.43 -0.47
N ASP A 10 -8.85 -5.30 0.37
CA ASP A 10 -9.84 -6.36 0.54
C ASP A 10 -10.84 -6.43 -0.61
N SER A 11 -10.87 -5.41 -1.47
CA SER A 11 -11.71 -5.37 -2.68
C SER A 11 -10.95 -5.91 -3.88
N SER A 12 -11.41 -7.02 -4.45
CA SER A 12 -10.80 -7.58 -5.66
C SER A 12 -10.90 -6.63 -6.84
N MET A 13 -11.98 -5.84 -6.90
CA MET A 13 -12.15 -4.85 -7.97
C MET A 13 -11.10 -3.74 -7.85
N MET A 14 -10.86 -3.24 -6.63
CA MET A 14 -9.83 -2.22 -6.42
C MET A 14 -8.44 -2.75 -6.74
N ARG A 15 -8.14 -4.00 -6.35
CA ARG A 15 -6.85 -4.59 -6.71
C ARG A 15 -6.66 -4.60 -8.23
N LYS A 16 -7.70 -4.96 -8.99
CA LYS A 16 -7.62 -4.96 -10.46
C LYS A 16 -7.37 -3.57 -11.03
N ILE A 17 -8.01 -2.55 -10.46
CA ILE A 17 -7.81 -1.16 -10.90
C ILE A 17 -6.37 -0.73 -10.63
N ILE A 18 -5.87 -0.99 -9.44
CA ILE A 18 -4.50 -0.64 -9.06
C ILE A 18 -3.49 -1.38 -9.95
N LEU A 19 -3.71 -2.67 -10.18
CA LEU A 19 -2.87 -3.46 -11.07
C LEU A 19 -2.78 -2.88 -12.47
N LYS A 20 -3.91 -2.45 -13.02
CA LYS A 20 -3.95 -1.83 -14.34
C LYS A 20 -3.12 -0.55 -14.39
N ILE A 21 -3.26 0.29 -13.38
CA ILE A 21 -2.51 1.54 -13.29
C ILE A 21 -1.00 1.26 -13.25
N LEU A 22 -0.60 0.31 -12.42
CA LEU A 22 0.82 0.02 -12.19
C LEU A 22 1.47 -0.73 -13.35
N GLN A 23 0.74 -1.66 -13.99
CA GLN A 23 1.28 -2.44 -15.10
C GLN A 23 1.59 -1.57 -16.32
N SER A 24 0.83 -0.50 -16.53
CA SER A 24 1.06 0.39 -17.67
C SER A 24 2.39 1.15 -17.58
N THR A 25 3.03 1.14 -16.42
CA THR A 25 4.27 1.89 -16.16
C THR A 25 5.53 1.03 -16.12
N GLY A 26 5.37 -0.28 -16.31
CA GLY A 26 6.51 -1.20 -16.26
C GLY A 26 6.90 -1.67 -14.87
N HIS A 27 6.17 -1.26 -13.82
CA HIS A 27 6.40 -1.80 -12.48
C HIS A 27 5.86 -3.23 -12.38
N VAL A 28 6.44 -4.02 -11.48
CA VAL A 28 6.11 -5.43 -11.33
C VAL A 28 5.29 -5.65 -10.07
N ILE A 29 4.11 -6.25 -10.22
CA ILE A 29 3.29 -6.64 -9.08
C ILE A 29 3.75 -8.03 -8.64
N VAL A 30 4.36 -8.11 -7.46
CA VAL A 30 4.89 -9.38 -6.96
C VAL A 30 3.91 -10.15 -6.11
N GLY A 31 2.82 -9.52 -5.68
CA GLY A 31 1.79 -10.21 -4.93
C GLY A 31 0.59 -9.33 -4.66
N GLU A 32 -0.50 -9.97 -4.26
CA GLU A 32 -1.74 -9.31 -3.84
C GLU A 32 -2.16 -9.90 -2.50
N ALA A 33 -2.53 -9.03 -1.57
CA ALA A 33 -3.06 -9.43 -0.28
C ALA A 33 -4.47 -8.87 -0.12
N LYS A 34 -5.35 -9.67 0.46
CA LYS A 34 -6.75 -9.25 0.67
C LYS A 34 -7.05 -8.83 2.10
N ASN A 35 -6.08 -8.93 2.99
CA ASN A 35 -6.22 -8.48 4.38
C ASN A 35 -4.84 -8.17 4.97
N GLY A 36 -4.84 -7.59 6.16
CA GLY A 36 -3.60 -7.16 6.81
C GLY A 36 -2.68 -8.31 7.19
N LYS A 37 -3.24 -9.44 7.59
CA LYS A 37 -2.45 -10.62 7.96
C LYS A 37 -1.69 -11.16 6.75
N GLU A 38 -2.37 -11.29 5.61
CA GLU A 38 -1.73 -11.70 4.37
C GLU A 38 -0.65 -10.72 3.94
N ALA A 39 -0.92 -9.42 4.13
CA ALA A 39 0.04 -8.38 3.77
C ALA A 39 1.36 -8.56 4.53
N VAL A 40 1.28 -8.80 5.83
CA VAL A 40 2.47 -9.01 6.67
C VAL A 40 3.22 -10.27 6.23
N GLU A 41 2.49 -11.37 6.02
CA GLU A 41 3.09 -12.64 5.60
C GLU A 41 3.78 -12.53 4.24
N LEU A 42 3.11 -11.88 3.27
CA LEU A 42 3.67 -11.69 1.94
C LEU A 42 4.85 -10.72 1.94
N TYR A 43 4.82 -9.71 2.81
CA TYR A 43 5.96 -8.82 2.93
C TYR A 43 7.20 -9.59 3.36
N LYS A 44 7.07 -10.46 4.35
CA LYS A 44 8.18 -11.29 4.82
C LYS A 44 8.73 -12.19 3.72
N ALA A 45 7.83 -12.79 2.94
CA ALA A 45 8.20 -13.75 1.90
C ALA A 45 8.78 -13.08 0.66
N LEU A 46 8.22 -11.96 0.24
CA LEU A 46 8.52 -11.33 -1.05
C LEU A 46 9.46 -10.15 -0.96
N LYS A 47 9.50 -9.47 0.17
CA LYS A 47 10.32 -8.26 0.39
C LYS A 47 10.16 -7.26 -0.75
N PRO A 48 8.95 -6.75 -0.98
CA PRO A 48 8.70 -5.82 -2.09
C PRO A 48 9.40 -4.49 -1.86
N ASP A 49 9.58 -3.73 -2.92
CA ASP A 49 10.12 -2.38 -2.84
C ASP A 49 9.09 -1.41 -2.26
N ILE A 50 7.82 -1.59 -2.64
CA ILE A 50 6.71 -0.73 -2.21
C ILE A 50 5.51 -1.58 -1.87
N VAL A 51 4.75 -1.15 -0.86
CA VAL A 51 3.44 -1.72 -0.52
C VAL A 51 2.39 -0.64 -0.72
N THR A 52 1.34 -0.93 -1.50
CA THR A 52 0.15 -0.09 -1.52
C THR A 52 -0.85 -0.72 -0.56
N MET A 53 -1.32 0.04 0.41
CA MET A 53 -2.09 -0.47 1.54
C MET A 53 -3.42 0.24 1.69
N ASP A 54 -4.51 -0.51 1.55
CA ASP A 54 -5.83 -0.03 1.93
C ASP A 54 -5.88 0.12 3.46
N ILE A 55 -6.55 1.16 3.93
CA ILE A 55 -6.67 1.42 5.36
C ILE A 55 -7.79 0.58 5.98
N THR A 56 -8.97 0.62 5.37
CA THR A 56 -10.15 -0.04 5.92
C THR A 56 -10.29 -1.46 5.40
N MET A 57 -9.93 -2.43 6.21
CA MET A 57 -10.01 -3.84 5.87
C MET A 57 -10.59 -4.63 7.03
N ARG A 58 -11.13 -5.80 6.75
CA ARG A 58 -11.66 -6.70 7.77
C ARG A 58 -10.51 -7.26 8.60
N GLY A 59 -10.73 -7.37 9.91
CA GLY A 59 -9.72 -7.86 10.83
C GLY A 59 -8.66 -6.82 11.09
N MET A 60 -7.42 -7.11 10.72
CA MET A 60 -6.32 -6.17 10.88
C MET A 60 -6.44 -5.05 9.84
N ASP A 61 -6.61 -3.80 10.27
CA ASP A 61 -6.68 -2.67 9.35
C ASP A 61 -5.29 -2.32 8.77
N GLY A 62 -5.28 -1.38 7.82
CA GLY A 62 -4.04 -1.00 7.14
C GLY A 62 -2.99 -0.39 8.05
N PHE A 63 -3.40 0.37 9.08
CA PHE A 63 -2.44 0.94 10.02
C PHE A 63 -1.77 -0.13 10.87
N ALA A 64 -2.55 -1.10 11.36
CA ALA A 64 -2.00 -2.20 12.14
C ALA A 64 -1.04 -3.05 11.30
N ALA A 65 -1.42 -3.34 10.05
CA ALA A 65 -0.56 -4.08 9.14
C ALA A 65 0.74 -3.32 8.84
N ALA A 66 0.64 -2.02 8.58
CA ALA A 66 1.81 -1.18 8.33
C ALA A 66 2.74 -1.12 9.53
N HIS A 67 2.17 -1.03 10.73
CA HIS A 67 2.96 -1.03 11.96
C HIS A 67 3.76 -2.33 12.08
N GLU A 68 3.12 -3.46 11.85
CA GLU A 68 3.83 -4.75 11.90
C GLU A 68 4.90 -4.87 10.83
N ILE A 69 4.63 -4.40 9.62
CA ILE A 69 5.62 -4.42 8.54
C ILE A 69 6.83 -3.56 8.91
N LEU A 70 6.60 -2.37 9.47
CA LEU A 70 7.67 -1.47 9.88
C LEU A 70 8.49 -2.01 11.06
N LEU A 71 7.89 -2.85 11.90
CA LEU A 71 8.64 -3.55 12.95
C LEU A 71 9.59 -4.61 12.37
N ILE A 72 9.22 -5.22 11.24
CA ILE A 72 10.04 -6.20 10.55
C ILE A 72 11.15 -5.51 9.75
N ASP A 73 10.80 -4.41 9.09
CA ASP A 73 11.70 -3.67 8.21
C ASP A 73 11.36 -2.17 8.32
N ASP A 74 12.15 -1.45 9.09
CA ASP A 74 11.88 -0.02 9.33
C ASP A 74 12.12 0.84 8.10
N SER A 75 12.70 0.29 7.05
CA SER A 75 12.89 0.98 5.77
C SER A 75 11.77 0.67 4.77
N ALA A 76 10.75 -0.09 5.17
CA ALA A 76 9.63 -0.44 4.29
C ALA A 76 8.96 0.82 3.74
N GLN A 77 8.67 0.83 2.44
CA GLN A 77 8.00 1.95 1.80
C GLN A 77 6.52 1.61 1.60
N ILE A 78 5.67 2.29 2.36
CA ILE A 78 4.23 2.03 2.38
C ILE A 78 3.50 3.27 1.89
N ILE A 79 2.58 3.06 0.94
CA ILE A 79 1.69 4.11 0.43
C ILE A 79 0.28 3.70 0.80
N PHE A 80 -0.39 4.51 1.61
CA PHE A 80 -1.79 4.23 1.94
C PHE A 80 -2.73 4.69 0.84
N LEU A 81 -3.74 3.86 0.57
CA LEU A 81 -4.85 4.20 -0.32
C LEU A 81 -6.14 4.15 0.49
N SER A 82 -6.98 5.16 0.33
CA SER A 82 -8.24 5.23 1.07
C SER A 82 -9.32 5.94 0.28
N ASN A 83 -10.57 5.58 0.54
CA ASN A 83 -11.74 6.30 0.03
C ASN A 83 -12.00 7.59 0.83
N LEU A 84 -11.33 7.74 1.97
CA LEU A 84 -11.52 8.87 2.87
C LEU A 84 -10.37 9.86 2.76
N ASP A 85 -10.60 11.09 3.20
CA ASP A 85 -9.59 12.14 3.13
C ASP A 85 -8.47 11.90 4.13
N GLU A 86 -7.26 12.33 3.76
CA GLU A 86 -6.06 12.25 4.58
C GLU A 86 -6.29 12.89 5.97
N GLU A 87 -7.05 13.97 6.01
CA GLU A 87 -7.31 14.71 7.25
C GLU A 87 -7.86 13.84 8.35
N LYS A 88 -8.73 12.88 8.01
CA LYS A 88 -9.31 11.96 8.98
C LYS A 88 -8.26 11.08 9.67
N TYR A 89 -7.16 10.81 8.98
CA TYR A 89 -6.11 9.90 9.46
C TYR A 89 -4.82 10.61 9.83
N ARG A 90 -4.85 11.93 9.93
CA ARG A 90 -3.64 12.73 10.15
C ARG A 90 -2.83 12.27 11.37
N ASP A 91 -3.51 12.00 12.49
CA ASP A 91 -2.83 11.58 13.71
C ASP A 91 -2.20 10.20 13.56
N ASP A 92 -2.92 9.28 12.90
CA ASP A 92 -2.41 7.92 12.68
C ASP A 92 -1.23 7.93 11.71
N LEU A 93 -1.32 8.72 10.64
CA LEU A 93 -0.23 8.86 9.67
C LEU A 93 1.02 9.46 10.29
N GLY A 94 0.86 10.39 11.22
CA GLY A 94 1.98 11.03 11.90
C GLY A 94 2.77 10.09 12.80
N ARG A 95 2.19 8.95 13.16
CA ARG A 95 2.85 7.95 14.02
C ARG A 95 3.62 6.90 13.21
N LEU A 96 3.41 6.87 11.91
CA LEU A 96 4.00 5.88 11.02
C LEU A 96 4.89 6.55 9.98
N SER A 97 6.02 5.92 9.71
CA SER A 97 6.92 6.38 8.65
C SER A 97 6.42 5.82 7.33
N VAL A 98 5.61 6.59 6.61
CA VAL A 98 5.04 6.17 5.33
C VAL A 98 5.47 7.10 4.21
N VAL A 99 5.53 6.54 2.99
CA VAL A 99 5.96 7.30 1.81
C VAL A 99 4.87 8.25 1.35
N GLY A 100 3.61 7.85 1.44
CA GLY A 100 2.55 8.70 0.98
C GLY A 100 1.15 8.21 1.32
N PHE A 101 0.20 9.05 1.00
CA PHE A 101 -1.23 8.79 1.16
C PHE A 101 -1.92 9.22 -0.12
N VAL A 102 -2.75 8.35 -0.69
CA VAL A 102 -3.48 8.64 -1.92
C VAL A 102 -4.95 8.33 -1.72
N ASN A 103 -5.81 9.26 -2.12
CA ASN A 103 -7.25 9.04 -2.16
C ASN A 103 -7.55 8.15 -3.36
N LYS A 104 -8.35 7.10 -3.17
CA LYS A 104 -8.70 6.15 -4.23
C LYS A 104 -9.39 6.81 -5.43
N HIS A 105 -10.03 7.95 -5.23
CA HIS A 105 -10.65 8.71 -6.32
C HIS A 105 -9.62 9.50 -7.15
N LYS A 106 -8.37 9.59 -6.65
CA LYS A 106 -7.27 10.28 -7.31
C LYS A 106 -6.11 9.32 -7.52
N SER A 107 -6.41 8.12 -7.98
CA SER A 107 -5.41 7.05 -8.09
C SER A 107 -4.26 7.37 -9.03
N SER A 108 -4.42 8.35 -9.93
CA SER A 108 -3.31 8.82 -10.78
C SER A 108 -2.13 9.39 -9.96
N GLU A 109 -2.41 9.89 -8.74
CA GLU A 109 -1.35 10.40 -7.86
C GLU A 109 -0.43 9.28 -7.36
N LEU A 110 -0.91 8.04 -7.38
CA LEU A 110 -0.12 6.89 -6.97
C LEU A 110 1.15 6.75 -7.80
N LEU A 111 1.05 6.95 -9.11
CA LEU A 111 2.20 6.86 -10.01
C LEU A 111 3.23 7.94 -9.71
N ASP A 112 2.77 9.14 -9.39
CA ASP A 112 3.66 10.24 -9.06
C ASP A 112 4.52 9.90 -7.83
N ILE A 113 3.89 9.32 -6.80
CA ILE A 113 4.61 8.94 -5.59
C ILE A 113 5.57 7.79 -5.85
N ILE A 114 5.16 6.78 -6.61
CA ILE A 114 6.00 5.61 -6.91
C ILE A 114 7.23 6.02 -7.73
N ASN A 115 7.04 6.89 -8.71
CA ASN A 115 8.12 7.34 -9.59
C ASN A 115 9.04 8.36 -8.93
N ASN A 116 8.54 9.10 -7.93
CA ASN A 116 9.30 10.15 -7.24
C ASN A 116 9.12 10.02 -5.73
N PRO A 117 9.59 8.93 -5.12
CA PRO A 117 9.41 8.69 -3.69
C PRO A 117 10.22 9.64 -2.82
#